data_647cb5185ea865356d29beee74134022
#
_entry.id   647cb5185ea865356d29beee74134022
#
_cell.length_a   1.000
_cell.length_b   1.000
_cell.length_c   1.000
_cell.angle_alpha   90.00
_cell.angle_beta   90.00
_cell.angle_gamma   90.00
#
_symmetry.space_group_name_H-M   'P 1'
#
loop_
_entity.id
_entity.type
_entity.pdbx_description
1 polymer ?
#
loop_
_entity_poly.entity_id
_entity_poly.type
_entity_poly.pdbx_seq_one_letter_code
_entity_poly.pdbx_strand_id
1 'polypeptide(L)'
;MKRLICIIGNKGGTGKTSITHMLCQGFGLLGVRSAAVLTDITREPLPRGERRYTPLDGRSPERLKKVVGLLEAMPDWIGVIDGGGNRPEMDQRFYEMSSLVLLPFRDSHEDIRTVRKDLDTFPRALGVPSQWPTNPWQQMAAERTLDDLMQDYRPRLLDPVYALSASKLLLEADIPHSPPTVLNNLCRNLARQVLTRLEPPEAD
;
A
#
# COMPACT_ATOMS: atom_id res chain seq x y z
N MET A 1 -14.10 3.75 14.36
CA MET A 1 -14.02 3.79 12.88
C MET A 1 -13.09 2.68 12.44
N LYS A 2 -13.48 1.86 11.46
CA LYS A 2 -12.59 0.79 10.94
C LYS A 2 -11.32 1.43 10.37
N ARG A 3 -10.13 0.96 10.81
CA ARG A 3 -8.85 1.43 10.27
C ARG A 3 -8.17 0.31 9.50
N LEU A 4 -8.85 -0.18 8.45
CA LEU A 4 -8.35 -1.22 7.59
C LEU A 4 -8.05 -0.64 6.21
N ILE A 5 -6.82 -0.81 5.75
CA ILE A 5 -6.35 -0.40 4.43
C ILE A 5 -6.08 -1.66 3.63
N CYS A 6 -6.53 -1.73 2.38
CA CYS A 6 -6.21 -2.82 1.49
C CYS A 6 -5.38 -2.32 0.31
N ILE A 7 -4.35 -3.07 -0.05
CA ILE A 7 -3.51 -2.79 -1.21
C ILE A 7 -3.78 -3.87 -2.24
N ILE A 8 -4.53 -3.52 -3.27
CA ILE A 8 -5.03 -4.43 -4.29
C ILE A 8 -4.65 -3.98 -5.71
N GLY A 9 -5.08 -4.69 -6.70
CA GLY A 9 -4.92 -4.35 -8.13
C GLY A 9 -4.61 -5.57 -8.97
N ASN A 10 -5.17 -5.55 -10.19
CA ASN A 10 -5.21 -6.70 -11.09
C ASN A 10 -3.86 -7.07 -11.70
N LYS A 11 -2.86 -6.18 -11.65
CA LYS A 11 -1.56 -6.44 -12.28
C LYS A 11 -0.50 -6.92 -11.28
N GLY A 12 0.23 -7.96 -11.66
CA GLY A 12 1.41 -8.45 -10.92
C GLY A 12 2.60 -7.49 -11.02
N GLY A 13 3.48 -7.47 -10.00
CA GLY A 13 4.73 -6.71 -10.05
C GLY A 13 4.60 -5.19 -9.84
N THR A 14 3.43 -4.66 -9.53
CA THR A 14 3.21 -3.23 -9.28
C THR A 14 3.67 -2.75 -7.90
N GLY A 15 4.25 -3.62 -7.08
CA GLY A 15 4.81 -3.24 -5.78
C GLY A 15 3.85 -3.35 -4.59
N LYS A 16 2.69 -4.01 -4.71
CA LYS A 16 1.71 -4.16 -3.62
C LYS A 16 2.34 -4.54 -2.28
N THR A 17 3.08 -5.63 -2.25
CA THR A 17 3.77 -6.10 -1.04
C THR A 17 4.77 -5.07 -0.51
N SER A 18 5.58 -4.46 -1.38
CA SER A 18 6.55 -3.43 -0.98
C SER A 18 5.84 -2.21 -0.37
N ILE A 19 4.77 -1.73 -0.99
CA ILE A 19 3.95 -0.61 -0.48
C ILE A 19 3.33 -0.98 0.86
N THR A 20 2.82 -2.21 1.05
CA THR A 20 2.29 -2.70 2.33
C THR A 20 3.33 -2.55 3.44
N HIS A 21 4.53 -3.06 3.23
CA HIS A 21 5.59 -3.02 4.23
C HIS A 21 6.17 -1.61 4.44
N MET A 22 6.31 -0.82 3.37
CA MET A 22 6.72 0.58 3.47
C MET A 22 5.72 1.41 4.27
N LEU A 23 4.42 1.22 4.03
CA LEU A 23 3.36 1.92 4.73
C LEU A 23 3.36 1.58 6.23
N CYS A 24 3.43 0.29 6.57
CA CYS A 24 3.50 -0.16 7.96
C CYS A 24 4.77 0.32 8.67
N GLN A 25 5.93 0.31 8.00
CA GLN A 25 7.17 0.90 8.52
C GLN A 25 6.99 2.39 8.78
N GLY A 26 6.37 3.12 7.86
CA GLY A 26 6.09 4.55 7.98
C GLY A 26 5.17 4.86 9.17
N PHE A 27 4.12 4.10 9.36
CA PHE A 27 3.24 4.22 10.54
C PHE A 27 4.03 4.04 11.82
N GLY A 28 4.85 2.98 11.92
CA GLY A 28 5.68 2.76 13.10
C GLY A 28 6.70 3.88 13.36
N LEU A 29 7.24 4.51 12.28
CA LEU A 29 8.12 5.68 12.39
C LEU A 29 7.38 6.95 12.86
N LEU A 30 6.06 7.00 12.70
CA LEU A 30 5.17 8.08 13.18
C LEU A 30 4.54 7.75 14.53
N GLY A 31 4.91 6.63 15.17
CA GLY A 31 4.34 6.20 16.45
C GLY A 31 2.96 5.55 16.34
N VAL A 32 2.48 5.26 15.13
CA VAL A 32 1.19 4.62 14.89
C VAL A 32 1.36 3.09 14.86
N ARG A 33 0.56 2.37 15.65
CA ARG A 33 0.57 0.91 15.68
C ARG A 33 -0.05 0.34 14.41
N SER A 34 0.63 -0.62 13.77
CA SER A 34 0.11 -1.22 12.56
C SER A 34 0.47 -2.69 12.39
N ALA A 35 -0.30 -3.38 11.56
CA ALA A 35 -0.07 -4.75 11.17
C ALA A 35 -0.11 -4.89 9.64
N ALA A 36 0.88 -5.59 9.07
CA ALA A 36 0.92 -6.00 7.68
C ALA A 36 0.34 -7.41 7.56
N VAL A 37 -0.77 -7.56 6.86
CA VAL A 37 -1.48 -8.85 6.73
C VAL A 37 -1.18 -9.46 5.37
N LEU A 38 -0.42 -10.56 5.37
CA LEU A 38 -0.09 -11.31 4.17
C LEU A 38 -1.26 -12.19 3.75
N THR A 39 -1.72 -12.07 2.50
CA THR A 39 -2.75 -12.96 1.92
C THR A 39 -2.26 -13.77 0.72
N ASP A 40 -1.06 -13.52 0.24
CA ASP A 40 -0.45 -14.26 -0.86
C ASP A 40 0.08 -15.62 -0.38
N ILE A 41 -0.56 -16.69 -0.83
CA ILE A 41 -0.23 -18.07 -0.46
C ILE A 41 1.14 -18.54 -1.00
N THR A 42 1.69 -17.84 -1.97
CA THR A 42 2.99 -18.17 -2.57
C THR A 42 4.17 -17.65 -1.77
N ARG A 43 3.91 -16.84 -0.74
CA ARG A 43 4.93 -16.22 0.11
C ARG A 43 4.92 -16.79 1.52
N GLU A 44 6.08 -16.81 2.15
CA GLU A 44 6.18 -17.13 3.57
C GLU A 44 5.94 -15.89 4.43
N PRO A 45 5.26 -16.04 5.59
CA PRO A 45 5.08 -14.95 6.53
C PRO A 45 6.41 -14.48 7.09
N LEU A 46 6.59 -13.16 7.17
CA LEU A 46 7.78 -12.59 7.76
C LEU A 46 7.70 -12.67 9.29
N PRO A 47 8.83 -12.93 9.97
CA PRO A 47 8.90 -12.81 11.43
C PRO A 47 8.77 -11.34 11.84
N ARG A 48 8.34 -11.10 13.08
CA ARG A 48 8.27 -9.73 13.62
C ARG A 48 9.65 -9.09 13.68
N GLY A 49 10.64 -9.78 14.24
CA GLY A 49 12.01 -9.27 14.37
C GLY A 49 12.02 -7.83 14.93
N GLU A 50 12.90 -7.00 14.38
CA GLU A 50 13.07 -5.58 14.76
C GLU A 50 12.09 -4.62 14.02
N ARG A 51 11.03 -5.16 13.38
CA ARG A 51 10.04 -4.34 12.65
C ARG A 51 9.25 -3.44 13.59
N ARG A 52 8.97 -2.23 13.12
CA ARG A 52 8.13 -1.25 13.84
C ARG A 52 6.63 -1.53 13.70
N TYR A 53 6.25 -2.65 13.06
CA TYR A 53 4.90 -3.13 12.82
C TYR A 53 4.84 -4.64 13.02
N THR A 54 3.66 -5.22 13.06
CA THR A 54 3.47 -6.66 13.25
C THR A 54 3.06 -7.31 11.94
N PRO A 55 3.90 -8.20 11.34
CA PRO A 55 3.46 -9.06 10.25
C PRO A 55 2.47 -10.11 10.77
N LEU A 56 1.38 -10.32 10.04
CA LEU A 56 0.34 -11.29 10.36
C LEU A 56 0.04 -12.19 9.14
N ASP A 57 -0.20 -13.47 9.40
CA ASP A 57 -0.54 -14.45 8.37
C ASP A 57 -2.06 -14.49 8.16
N GLY A 58 -2.52 -14.01 7.01
CA GLY A 58 -3.91 -14.04 6.54
C GLY A 58 -4.12 -14.91 5.30
N ARG A 59 -3.23 -15.87 5.01
CA ARG A 59 -3.26 -16.68 3.78
C ARG A 59 -4.42 -17.66 3.68
N SER A 60 -5.04 -18.07 4.78
CA SER A 60 -6.30 -18.82 4.72
C SER A 60 -7.50 -17.96 5.08
N PRO A 61 -8.70 -18.24 4.56
CA PRO A 61 -9.92 -17.49 4.88
C PRO A 61 -10.19 -17.41 6.39
N GLU A 62 -9.95 -18.50 7.13
CA GLU A 62 -10.17 -18.56 8.57
C GLU A 62 -9.19 -17.67 9.32
N ARG A 63 -7.89 -17.70 8.93
CA ARG A 63 -6.86 -16.82 9.51
C ARG A 63 -7.15 -15.35 9.20
N LEU A 64 -7.49 -15.05 7.95
CA LEU A 64 -7.83 -13.68 7.55
C LEU A 64 -9.01 -13.16 8.38
N LYS A 65 -10.10 -13.93 8.50
CA LYS A 65 -11.26 -13.56 9.32
C LYS A 65 -10.89 -13.30 10.78
N LYS A 66 -10.04 -14.17 11.36
CA LYS A 66 -9.55 -14.00 12.73
C LYS A 66 -8.71 -12.72 12.89
N VAL A 67 -7.78 -12.48 11.96
CA VAL A 67 -6.90 -11.31 11.98
C VAL A 67 -7.70 -10.02 11.83
N VAL A 68 -8.65 -9.97 10.91
CA VAL A 68 -9.53 -8.81 10.71
C VAL A 68 -10.35 -8.54 11.97
N GLY A 69 -10.97 -9.58 12.55
CA GLY A 69 -11.73 -9.43 13.80
C GLY A 69 -10.88 -8.91 14.96
N LEU A 70 -9.62 -9.35 15.07
CA LEU A 70 -8.69 -8.83 16.08
C LEU A 70 -8.36 -7.34 15.83
N LEU A 71 -8.10 -6.94 14.59
CA LEU A 71 -7.79 -5.56 14.23
C LEU A 71 -9.00 -4.64 14.43
N GLU A 72 -10.21 -5.10 14.14
CA GLU A 72 -11.44 -4.34 14.40
C GLU A 72 -11.69 -4.11 15.90
N ALA A 73 -11.23 -5.03 16.75
CA ALA A 73 -11.31 -4.90 18.21
C ALA A 73 -10.20 -3.97 18.80
N MET A 74 -9.24 -3.55 18.00
CA MET A 74 -8.11 -2.70 18.42
C MET A 74 -8.19 -1.32 17.72
N PRO A 75 -8.92 -0.34 18.26
CA PRO A 75 -9.18 0.94 17.59
C PRO A 75 -7.91 1.77 17.32
N ASP A 76 -6.84 1.53 18.10
CA ASP A 76 -5.56 2.24 17.95
C ASP A 76 -4.62 1.60 16.91
N TRP A 77 -5.05 0.52 16.26
CA TRP A 77 -4.26 -0.18 15.26
C TRP A 77 -4.75 0.11 13.86
N ILE A 78 -3.83 0.16 12.91
CA ILE A 78 -4.12 0.17 11.49
C ILE A 78 -3.73 -1.18 10.89
N GLY A 79 -4.70 -1.88 10.31
CA GLY A 79 -4.45 -3.08 9.52
C GLY A 79 -4.17 -2.72 8.06
N VAL A 80 -3.08 -3.23 7.49
CA VAL A 80 -2.76 -3.09 6.06
C VAL A 80 -2.72 -4.47 5.43
N ILE A 81 -3.68 -4.75 4.56
CA ILE A 81 -3.81 -6.04 3.87
C ILE A 81 -3.08 -5.98 2.54
N ASP A 82 -2.10 -6.88 2.35
CA ASP A 82 -1.51 -7.17 1.03
C ASP A 82 -2.46 -8.09 0.26
N GLY A 83 -3.22 -7.53 -0.66
CA GLY A 83 -4.28 -8.23 -1.40
C GLY A 83 -3.76 -9.25 -2.42
N GLY A 84 -2.44 -9.31 -2.65
CA GLY A 84 -1.86 -10.13 -3.71
C GLY A 84 -2.20 -9.62 -5.12
N GLY A 85 -2.10 -10.46 -6.14
CA GLY A 85 -2.36 -10.06 -7.53
C GLY A 85 -3.37 -10.97 -8.22
N ASN A 86 -4.07 -10.40 -9.20
CA ASN A 86 -4.96 -11.11 -10.12
C ASN A 86 -6.06 -11.95 -9.45
N ARG A 87 -6.76 -11.35 -8.47
CA ARG A 87 -7.86 -11.99 -7.73
C ARG A 87 -9.07 -11.05 -7.63
N PRO A 88 -9.79 -10.77 -8.73
CA PRO A 88 -10.85 -9.75 -8.78
C PRO A 88 -11.96 -9.92 -7.72
N GLU A 89 -12.39 -11.17 -7.45
CA GLU A 89 -13.41 -11.44 -6.42
C GLU A 89 -12.91 -11.11 -5.00
N MET A 90 -11.63 -11.37 -4.72
CA MET A 90 -11.02 -11.02 -3.44
C MET A 90 -10.80 -9.51 -3.35
N ASP A 91 -10.41 -8.85 -4.44
CA ASP A 91 -10.23 -7.40 -4.50
C ASP A 91 -11.55 -6.68 -4.18
N GLN A 92 -12.68 -7.17 -4.69
CA GLN A 92 -14.01 -6.65 -4.36
C GLN A 92 -14.32 -6.80 -2.85
N ARG A 93 -14.06 -7.96 -2.27
CA ARG A 93 -14.25 -8.20 -0.83
C ARG A 93 -13.34 -7.31 0.03
N PHE A 94 -12.08 -7.13 -0.38
CA PHE A 94 -11.15 -6.23 0.30
C PHE A 94 -11.60 -4.78 0.22
N TYR A 95 -12.14 -4.34 -0.93
CA TYR A 95 -12.73 -3.02 -1.08
C TYR A 95 -13.90 -2.79 -0.12
N GLU A 96 -14.82 -3.76 0.00
CA GLU A 96 -16.01 -3.64 0.84
C GLU A 96 -15.66 -3.57 2.34
N MET A 97 -14.63 -4.30 2.78
CA MET A 97 -14.26 -4.36 4.20
C MET A 97 -13.31 -3.24 4.64
N SER A 98 -12.66 -2.55 3.71
CA SER A 98 -11.64 -1.55 4.03
C SER A 98 -12.19 -0.13 4.12
N SER A 99 -11.51 0.70 4.91
CA SER A 99 -11.77 2.15 4.98
C SER A 99 -11.12 2.88 3.81
N LEU A 100 -9.99 2.36 3.33
CA LEU A 100 -9.22 2.92 2.22
C LEU A 100 -8.62 1.78 1.38
N VAL A 101 -8.62 1.99 0.08
CA VAL A 101 -7.96 1.09 -0.87
C VAL A 101 -6.85 1.82 -1.60
N LEU A 102 -5.70 1.19 -1.72
CA LEU A 102 -4.56 1.69 -2.48
C LEU A 102 -4.31 0.78 -3.69
N LEU A 103 -4.10 1.40 -4.83
CA LEU A 103 -3.87 0.75 -6.14
C LEU A 103 -2.48 1.13 -6.66
N PRO A 104 -1.41 0.38 -6.31
CA PRO A 104 -0.08 0.64 -6.84
C PRO A 104 0.01 0.35 -8.34
N PHE A 105 0.64 1.26 -9.07
CA PHE A 105 0.89 1.14 -10.51
C PHE A 105 2.24 1.76 -10.88
N ARG A 106 2.83 1.31 -11.99
CA ARG A 106 4.09 1.84 -12.52
C ARG A 106 3.82 2.83 -13.65
N ASP A 107 4.87 3.47 -14.13
CA ASP A 107 4.86 4.49 -15.19
C ASP A 107 4.57 3.96 -16.61
N SER A 108 4.34 2.64 -16.78
CA SER A 108 4.00 2.08 -18.08
C SER A 108 2.57 2.43 -18.50
N HIS A 109 2.36 2.70 -19.78
CA HIS A 109 1.02 2.95 -20.36
C HIS A 109 0.00 1.85 -20.00
N GLU A 110 0.45 0.59 -19.97
CA GLU A 110 -0.41 -0.55 -19.66
C GLU A 110 -0.83 -0.55 -18.18
N ASP A 111 0.10 -0.27 -17.25
CA ASP A 111 -0.20 -0.16 -15.81
C ASP A 111 -1.17 0.99 -15.56
N ILE A 112 -0.94 2.14 -16.19
CA ILE A 112 -1.79 3.32 -16.06
C ILE A 112 -3.21 3.05 -16.60
N ARG A 113 -3.36 2.40 -17.74
CA ARG A 113 -4.67 2.01 -18.27
C ARG A 113 -5.39 1.01 -17.36
N THR A 114 -4.63 0.10 -16.72
CA THR A 114 -5.19 -0.88 -15.80
C THR A 114 -5.68 -0.20 -14.52
N VAL A 115 -4.87 0.66 -13.92
CA VAL A 115 -5.26 1.36 -12.68
C VAL A 115 -6.43 2.33 -12.91
N ARG A 116 -6.57 2.93 -14.10
CA ARG A 116 -7.78 3.72 -14.43
C ARG A 116 -9.05 2.89 -14.29
N LYS A 117 -9.07 1.70 -14.90
CA LYS A 117 -10.22 0.78 -14.80
C LYS A 117 -10.50 0.37 -13.37
N ASP A 118 -9.43 0.12 -12.59
CA ASP A 118 -9.57 -0.22 -11.17
C ASP A 118 -10.11 0.99 -10.37
N LEU A 119 -9.70 2.22 -10.68
CA LEU A 119 -10.22 3.45 -10.07
C LEU A 119 -11.70 3.69 -10.43
N ASP A 120 -12.13 3.36 -11.64
CA ASP A 120 -13.54 3.41 -12.04
C ASP A 120 -14.38 2.37 -11.27
N THR A 121 -13.81 1.17 -11.08
CA THR A 121 -14.46 0.08 -10.36
C THR A 121 -14.55 0.35 -8.85
N PHE A 122 -13.54 1.03 -8.29
CA PHE A 122 -13.40 1.28 -6.85
C PHE A 122 -13.37 2.79 -6.54
N PRO A 123 -14.53 3.48 -6.44
CA PRO A 123 -14.59 4.95 -6.27
C PRO A 123 -13.83 5.50 -5.06
N ARG A 124 -13.71 4.74 -3.96
CA ARG A 124 -12.98 5.14 -2.76
C ARG A 124 -11.48 4.82 -2.82
N ALA A 125 -10.99 4.18 -3.89
CA ALA A 125 -9.59 3.83 -4.01
C ALA A 125 -8.73 5.04 -4.41
N LEU A 126 -7.46 5.01 -4.02
CA LEU A 126 -6.42 5.94 -4.42
C LEU A 126 -5.34 5.22 -5.21
N GLY A 127 -4.92 5.81 -6.32
CA GLY A 127 -3.78 5.35 -7.09
C GLY A 127 -2.46 5.72 -6.40
N VAL A 128 -1.51 4.79 -6.40
CA VAL A 128 -0.16 5.01 -5.84
C VAL A 128 0.86 4.79 -6.96
N PRO A 129 1.39 5.88 -7.58
CA PRO A 129 2.53 5.74 -8.48
C PRO A 129 3.69 5.09 -7.72
N SER A 130 4.05 3.86 -8.09
CA SER A 130 5.01 3.03 -7.37
C SER A 130 6.20 2.68 -8.25
N GLN A 131 7.35 2.41 -7.64
CA GLN A 131 8.60 2.18 -8.35
C GLN A 131 8.89 3.31 -9.36
N TRP A 132 8.51 4.54 -9.00
CA TRP A 132 8.61 5.70 -9.86
C TRP A 132 10.07 5.99 -10.22
N PRO A 133 10.36 6.39 -11.46
CA PRO A 133 11.73 6.60 -11.88
C PRO A 133 12.40 7.71 -11.07
N THR A 134 13.71 7.54 -10.82
CA THR A 134 14.55 8.53 -10.12
C THR A 134 15.34 9.41 -11.10
N ASN A 135 15.44 8.99 -12.36
CA ASN A 135 16.10 9.77 -13.41
C ASN A 135 15.18 10.91 -13.88
N PRO A 136 15.65 12.18 -13.93
CA PRO A 136 14.80 13.32 -14.29
C PRO A 136 14.12 13.21 -15.65
N TRP A 137 14.79 12.67 -16.67
CA TRP A 137 14.22 12.48 -17.99
C TRP A 137 13.07 11.48 -18.00
N GLN A 138 13.24 10.37 -17.26
CA GLN A 138 12.20 9.37 -17.11
C GLN A 138 11.02 9.91 -16.28
N GLN A 139 11.30 10.71 -15.25
CA GLN A 139 10.25 11.40 -14.49
C GLN A 139 9.40 12.30 -15.37
N MET A 140 10.04 13.14 -16.20
CA MET A 140 9.32 14.01 -17.14
C MET A 140 8.44 13.21 -18.11
N ALA A 141 8.94 12.09 -18.62
CA ALA A 141 8.17 11.23 -19.52
C ALA A 141 6.98 10.58 -18.78
N ALA A 142 7.21 10.08 -17.56
CA ALA A 142 6.16 9.48 -16.73
C ALA A 142 5.08 10.51 -16.34
N GLU A 143 5.47 11.73 -15.95
CA GLU A 143 4.51 12.82 -15.65
C GLU A 143 3.66 13.20 -16.84
N ARG A 144 4.26 13.33 -18.05
CA ARG A 144 3.48 13.57 -19.27
C ARG A 144 2.45 12.47 -19.51
N THR A 145 2.85 11.20 -19.32
CA THR A 145 1.92 10.08 -19.48
C THR A 145 0.78 10.13 -18.46
N LEU A 146 1.08 10.56 -17.22
CA LEU A 146 0.03 10.77 -16.22
C LEU A 146 -0.89 11.95 -16.60
N ASP A 147 -0.36 13.05 -17.09
CA ASP A 147 -1.17 14.19 -17.51
C ASP A 147 -2.10 13.79 -18.68
N ASP A 148 -1.57 13.06 -19.64
CA ASP A 148 -2.34 12.63 -20.83
C ASP A 148 -3.44 11.62 -20.50
N LEU A 149 -3.19 10.71 -19.55
CA LEU A 149 -4.06 9.55 -19.29
C LEU A 149 -4.84 9.62 -17.98
N MET A 150 -4.42 10.44 -17.01
CA MET A 150 -4.91 10.41 -15.64
C MET A 150 -5.33 11.79 -15.10
N GLN A 151 -5.52 12.79 -15.97
CA GLN A 151 -5.87 14.14 -15.57
C GLN A 151 -7.09 14.17 -14.64
N ASP A 152 -8.16 13.49 -15.01
CA ASP A 152 -9.41 13.42 -14.21
C ASP A 152 -9.25 12.67 -12.88
N TYR A 153 -8.20 11.86 -12.76
CA TYR A 153 -7.91 11.05 -11.57
C TYR A 153 -6.85 11.67 -10.66
N ARG A 154 -6.22 12.80 -11.05
CA ARG A 154 -5.16 13.45 -10.27
C ARG A 154 -5.54 13.67 -8.80
N PRO A 155 -6.76 14.11 -8.43
CA PRO A 155 -7.16 14.25 -7.02
C PRO A 155 -7.18 12.94 -6.23
N ARG A 156 -7.21 11.81 -6.94
CA ARG A 156 -7.20 10.45 -6.38
C ARG A 156 -5.85 9.77 -6.48
N LEU A 157 -4.79 10.48 -6.81
CA LEU A 157 -3.42 9.95 -6.78
C LEU A 157 -2.70 10.44 -5.53
N LEU A 158 -1.88 9.56 -4.97
CA LEU A 158 -0.87 9.92 -3.98
C LEU A 158 0.41 10.38 -4.71
N ASP A 159 1.32 11.03 -3.96
CA ASP A 159 2.64 11.37 -4.49
C ASP A 159 3.44 10.10 -4.84
N PRO A 160 4.31 10.16 -5.84
CA PRO A 160 5.07 9.02 -6.28
C PRO A 160 5.96 8.40 -5.19
N VAL A 161 5.94 7.08 -5.12
CA VAL A 161 6.90 6.27 -4.36
C VAL A 161 8.03 5.86 -5.29
N TYR A 162 9.16 6.52 -5.15
CA TYR A 162 10.31 6.32 -6.02
C TYR A 162 10.94 4.93 -5.88
N ALA A 163 11.49 4.43 -6.99
CA ALA A 163 12.23 3.17 -7.00
C ALA A 163 13.45 3.27 -6.07
N LEU A 164 13.51 2.39 -5.09
CA LEU A 164 14.61 2.33 -4.13
C LEU A 164 14.96 0.87 -3.83
N SER A 165 16.18 0.47 -4.18
CA SER A 165 16.65 -0.91 -3.94
C SER A 165 16.58 -1.31 -2.47
N ALA A 166 16.79 -0.37 -1.55
CA ALA A 166 16.70 -0.60 -0.12
C ALA A 166 15.30 -1.01 0.37
N SER A 167 14.23 -0.80 -0.43
CA SER A 167 12.88 -1.26 -0.04
C SER A 167 12.79 -2.77 0.12
N LYS A 168 13.67 -3.54 -0.54
CA LYS A 168 13.78 -4.98 -0.41
C LYS A 168 14.13 -5.42 1.01
N LEU A 169 14.87 -4.59 1.77
CA LEU A 169 15.22 -4.87 3.17
C LEU A 169 13.97 -5.08 4.04
N LEU A 170 12.85 -4.45 3.72
CA LEU A 170 11.60 -4.64 4.45
C LEU A 170 10.97 -6.03 4.21
N LEU A 171 11.40 -6.74 3.19
CA LEU A 171 10.92 -8.07 2.81
C LEU A 171 11.86 -9.20 3.24
N GLU A 172 13.01 -8.86 3.83
CA GLU A 172 13.95 -9.83 4.37
C GLU A 172 13.46 -10.36 5.72
N ALA A 173 13.83 -11.59 6.08
CA ALA A 173 13.49 -12.15 7.39
C ALA A 173 14.08 -11.31 8.52
N ASP A 174 15.34 -10.92 8.38
CA ASP A 174 16.07 -10.07 9.32
C ASP A 174 16.19 -8.65 8.78
N ILE A 175 15.35 -7.77 9.30
CA ILE A 175 15.44 -6.34 8.99
C ILE A 175 16.54 -5.68 9.83
N PRO A 176 17.38 -4.78 9.25
CA PRO A 176 18.33 -4.02 10.04
C PRO A 176 17.63 -3.19 11.12
N HIS A 177 18.23 -3.12 12.31
CA HIS A 177 17.73 -2.28 13.43
C HIS A 177 17.49 -0.82 12.99
N SER A 178 18.34 -0.30 12.10
CA SER A 178 18.21 1.03 11.53
C SER A 178 18.25 0.95 9.99
N PRO A 179 17.11 0.84 9.31
CA PRO A 179 17.05 0.93 7.86
C PRO A 179 17.58 2.29 7.35
N PRO A 180 18.08 2.36 6.11
CA PRO A 180 18.62 3.59 5.52
C PRO A 180 17.65 4.79 5.67
N THR A 181 18.18 5.97 5.98
CA THR A 181 17.39 7.20 6.19
C THR A 181 16.50 7.51 4.98
N VAL A 182 17.00 7.31 3.76
CA VAL A 182 16.21 7.54 2.54
C VAL A 182 14.98 6.63 2.48
N LEU A 183 15.09 5.36 2.87
CA LEU A 183 13.97 4.43 2.94
C LEU A 183 12.97 4.89 4.02
N ASN A 184 13.46 5.22 5.21
CA ASN A 184 12.61 5.69 6.30
C ASN A 184 11.87 6.98 5.93
N ASN A 185 12.47 7.89 5.18
CA ASN A 185 11.81 9.11 4.71
C ASN A 185 10.71 8.81 3.70
N LEU A 186 10.94 7.93 2.73
CA LEU A 186 9.91 7.49 1.80
C LEU A 186 8.74 6.82 2.53
N CYS A 187 9.03 5.95 3.50
CA CYS A 187 8.00 5.30 4.31
C CYS A 187 7.17 6.32 5.11
N ARG A 188 7.81 7.31 5.76
CA ARG A 188 7.10 8.38 6.51
C ARG A 188 6.22 9.21 5.58
N ASN A 189 6.71 9.59 4.41
CA ASN A 189 5.96 10.43 3.48
C ASN A 189 4.71 9.68 2.99
N LEU A 190 4.85 8.42 2.59
CA LEU A 190 3.71 7.59 2.21
C LEU A 190 2.69 7.47 3.35
N ALA A 191 3.16 7.19 4.58
CA ALA A 191 2.30 7.06 5.74
C ALA A 191 1.54 8.36 6.07
N ARG A 192 2.19 9.52 5.99
CA ARG A 192 1.53 10.83 6.21
C ARG A 192 0.40 11.07 5.21
N GLN A 193 0.66 10.87 3.93
CA GLN A 193 -0.35 11.01 2.89
C GLN A 193 -1.57 10.12 3.15
N VAL A 194 -1.33 8.86 3.53
CA VAL A 194 -2.39 7.92 3.82
C VAL A 194 -3.17 8.30 5.09
N LEU A 195 -2.50 8.76 6.15
CA LEU A 195 -3.17 9.22 7.38
C LEU A 195 -4.10 10.40 7.09
N THR A 196 -3.65 11.40 6.32
CA THR A 196 -4.50 12.54 5.91
C THR A 196 -5.75 12.10 5.15
N ARG A 197 -5.68 10.99 4.40
CA ARG A 197 -6.84 10.44 3.65
C ARG A 197 -7.74 9.52 4.50
N LEU A 198 -7.27 9.06 5.64
CA LEU A 198 -8.07 8.28 6.59
C LEU A 198 -8.83 9.15 7.59
N GLU A 199 -8.37 10.37 7.83
CA GLU A 199 -9.07 11.33 8.67
C GLU A 199 -10.31 11.84 7.90
N PRO A 200 -11.48 11.93 8.55
CA PRO A 200 -12.62 12.58 7.91
C PRO A 200 -12.22 14.04 7.62
N PRO A 201 -12.72 14.65 6.51
CA PRO A 201 -12.56 16.08 6.31
C PRO A 201 -13.09 16.79 7.56
N GLU A 202 -12.32 17.76 8.07
CA GLU A 202 -12.79 18.63 9.15
C GLU A 202 -14.14 19.22 8.71
N ALA A 203 -15.16 19.02 9.51
CA ALA A 203 -16.45 19.62 9.25
C ALA A 203 -16.31 21.13 9.47
N ASP A 204 -16.37 21.88 8.36
CA ASP A 204 -16.47 23.36 8.38
C ASP A 204 -17.77 23.81 9.07
#